data_9a915715e6fc394053ac02bd8c890973
#
_entry.id   9a915715e6fc394053ac02bd8c890973
#
_cell.length_a   1.000
_cell.length_b   1.000
_cell.length_c   1.000
_cell.angle_alpha   90.00
_cell.angle_beta   90.00
_cell.angle_gamma   90.00
#
_symmetry.space_group_name_H-M   'P 1'
#
loop_
_entity.id
_entity.type
_entity.pdbx_description
1 polymer ?
#
loop_
_entity_poly.entity_id
_entity_poly.type
_entity_poly.pdbx_seq_one_letter_code
_entity_poly.pdbx_strand_id
1 'polypeptide(L)'
;GPMMGRMVDNADAFAKEVVTKTSGGLIILPRGHYLHRNATTPLNFMRRRAASACIQCRSCSELCPRHLLGHPFETHRVMRAFGSNAELTAEAGRLALLCCDCGVCEHVACPMGLSPRRINQAIKNELRAAGMKYDGSRDVNEAYTQRREFRRVPVPRLGNKIGISRDLELPTNDLGA
;
A
#
# COMPACT_ATOMS: atom_id res chain seq x y z
N GLY A 1 9.14 4.29 -2.71
CA GLY A 1 9.69 3.08 -2.13
C GLY A 1 9.67 1.92 -3.12
N PRO A 2 10.41 0.83 -2.87
CA PRO A 2 10.54 -0.29 -3.82
C PRO A 2 9.23 -0.97 -4.18
N MET A 3 8.17 -0.69 -3.43
CA MET A 3 6.85 -1.29 -3.62
C MET A 3 5.97 -0.54 -4.63
N MET A 4 6.38 0.61 -5.09
CA MET A 4 5.63 1.43 -6.05
C MET A 4 5.96 1.13 -7.52
N GLY A 5 6.90 0.24 -7.77
CA GLY A 5 7.31 -0.13 -9.13
C GLY A 5 6.28 -1.00 -9.86
N ARG A 6 6.39 -1.03 -11.18
CA ARG A 6 5.69 -1.98 -12.03
C ARG A 6 6.39 -3.33 -11.98
N MET A 7 5.63 -4.40 -11.89
CA MET A 7 6.16 -5.76 -11.98
C MET A 7 6.12 -6.23 -13.43
N VAL A 8 7.23 -6.81 -13.88
CA VAL A 8 7.37 -7.46 -15.18
C VAL A 8 7.70 -8.93 -14.91
N ASP A 9 6.94 -9.85 -15.47
CA ASP A 9 6.95 -11.27 -15.13
C ASP A 9 7.41 -12.19 -16.26
N ASN A 10 7.67 -11.62 -17.45
CA ASN A 10 8.16 -12.39 -18.58
C ASN A 10 9.28 -11.66 -19.34
N ALA A 11 10.09 -12.44 -20.05
CA ALA A 11 11.25 -11.93 -20.79
C ALA A 11 10.87 -10.99 -21.93
N ASP A 12 9.78 -11.27 -22.64
CA ASP A 12 9.35 -10.47 -23.80
C ASP A 12 8.86 -9.08 -23.36
N ALA A 13 8.13 -9.02 -22.23
CA ALA A 13 7.72 -7.75 -21.64
C ALA A 13 8.93 -6.98 -21.11
N PHE A 14 9.89 -7.70 -20.50
CA PHE A 14 11.13 -7.06 -19.99
C PHE A 14 11.99 -6.49 -21.10
N ALA A 15 12.13 -7.19 -22.24
CA ALA A 15 12.92 -6.73 -23.39
C ALA A 15 12.37 -5.43 -24.02
N LYS A 16 11.10 -5.12 -23.80
CA LYS A 16 10.44 -3.88 -24.27
C LYS A 16 10.53 -2.73 -23.28
N GLU A 17 11.02 -2.98 -22.05
CA GLU A 17 11.15 -1.93 -21.05
C GLU A 17 12.34 -1.02 -21.36
N VAL A 18 12.16 0.24 -21.09
CA VAL A 18 13.21 1.27 -21.24
C VAL A 18 13.46 1.96 -19.91
N VAL A 19 14.70 2.27 -19.64
CA VAL A 19 15.08 3.09 -18.49
C VAL A 19 14.76 4.56 -18.82
N THR A 20 13.91 5.15 -18.00
CA THR A 20 13.53 6.56 -18.11
C THR A 20 14.12 7.36 -16.95
N LYS A 21 14.04 8.69 -17.01
CA LYS A 21 14.48 9.56 -15.90
C LYS A 21 13.75 9.31 -14.57
N THR A 22 12.60 8.65 -14.63
CA THR A 22 11.81 8.28 -13.43
C THR A 22 12.09 6.87 -12.92
N SER A 23 12.96 6.11 -13.59
CA SER A 23 13.36 4.78 -13.18
C SER A 23 14.37 4.87 -12.03
N GLY A 24 13.89 4.65 -10.81
CA GLY A 24 14.73 4.73 -9.60
C GLY A 24 15.60 3.51 -9.34
N GLY A 25 15.29 2.38 -9.98
CA GLY A 25 16.05 1.13 -9.81
C GLY A 25 15.31 -0.09 -10.35
N LEU A 26 16.03 -1.21 -10.40
CA LEU A 26 15.53 -2.52 -10.79
C LEU A 26 15.73 -3.51 -9.64
N ILE A 27 14.68 -4.24 -9.30
CA ILE A 27 14.73 -5.30 -8.27
C ILE A 27 14.42 -6.61 -8.95
N ILE A 28 15.35 -7.55 -8.87
CA ILE A 28 15.20 -8.90 -9.40
C ILE A 28 14.73 -9.81 -8.27
N LEU A 29 13.62 -10.51 -8.48
CA LEU A 29 13.02 -11.40 -7.50
C LEU A 29 13.03 -12.85 -8.00
N PRO A 30 13.21 -13.84 -7.11
CA PRO A 30 13.11 -15.23 -7.49
C PRO A 30 11.69 -15.59 -7.95
N ARG A 31 11.56 -16.60 -8.80
CA ARG A 31 10.25 -17.14 -9.21
C ARG A 31 9.46 -17.59 -7.98
N GLY A 32 8.17 -17.24 -7.96
CA GLY A 32 7.29 -17.58 -6.85
C GLY A 32 7.46 -16.72 -5.60
N HIS A 33 8.26 -15.64 -5.66
CA HIS A 33 8.35 -14.69 -4.57
C HIS A 33 6.96 -14.16 -4.20
N TYR A 34 6.72 -13.90 -2.92
CA TYR A 34 5.38 -13.52 -2.44
C TYR A 34 4.85 -12.22 -3.09
N LEU A 35 5.72 -11.29 -3.44
CA LEU A 35 5.34 -10.06 -4.15
C LEU A 35 4.73 -10.36 -5.52
N HIS A 36 5.29 -11.35 -6.24
CA HIS A 36 4.74 -11.83 -7.51
C HIS A 36 3.37 -12.46 -7.30
N ARG A 37 3.22 -13.35 -6.33
CA ARG A 37 1.93 -13.96 -5.99
C ARG A 37 0.87 -12.93 -5.64
N ASN A 38 1.24 -11.93 -4.84
CA ASN A 38 0.32 -10.84 -4.51
C ASN A 38 -0.08 -10.03 -5.75
N ALA A 39 0.86 -9.73 -6.64
CA ALA A 39 0.58 -8.97 -7.85
C ALA A 39 -0.34 -9.70 -8.83
N THR A 40 -0.26 -11.03 -8.88
CA THR A 40 -1.06 -11.87 -9.79
C THR A 40 -2.36 -12.39 -9.21
N THR A 41 -2.57 -12.25 -7.89
CA THR A 41 -3.81 -12.73 -7.24
C THR A 41 -5.04 -11.99 -7.77
N PRO A 42 -6.11 -12.69 -8.18
CA PRO A 42 -7.32 -12.06 -8.69
C PRO A 42 -8.04 -11.20 -7.65
N LEU A 43 -8.63 -10.09 -8.09
CA LEU A 43 -9.29 -9.13 -7.20
C LEU A 43 -10.52 -9.73 -6.47
N ASN A 44 -11.27 -10.60 -7.13
CA ASN A 44 -12.41 -11.30 -6.53
C ASN A 44 -11.99 -12.23 -5.38
N PHE A 45 -10.82 -12.84 -5.49
CA PHE A 45 -10.25 -13.64 -4.38
C PHE A 45 -9.86 -12.74 -3.21
N MET A 46 -9.25 -11.59 -3.49
CA MET A 46 -8.92 -10.60 -2.45
C MET A 46 -10.17 -10.08 -1.73
N ARG A 47 -11.27 -9.88 -2.46
CA ARG A 47 -12.54 -9.46 -1.89
C ARG A 47 -13.08 -10.50 -0.90
N ARG A 48 -13.12 -11.77 -1.31
CA ARG A 48 -13.56 -12.85 -0.42
C ARG A 48 -12.68 -12.94 0.84
N ARG A 49 -11.37 -12.82 0.69
CA ARG A 49 -10.46 -12.79 1.84
C ARG A 49 -10.66 -11.55 2.71
N ALA A 50 -10.94 -10.39 2.13
CA ALA A 50 -11.24 -9.19 2.90
C ALA A 50 -12.54 -9.36 3.71
N ALA A 51 -13.56 -9.99 3.14
CA ALA A 51 -14.82 -10.27 3.83
C ALA A 51 -14.65 -11.26 5.00
N SER A 52 -13.87 -12.32 4.81
CA SER A 52 -13.77 -13.43 5.77
C SER A 52 -12.66 -13.27 6.81
N ALA A 53 -11.56 -12.61 6.49
CA ALA A 53 -10.36 -12.58 7.31
C ALA A 53 -9.97 -11.18 7.83
N CYS A 54 -10.64 -10.11 7.42
CA CYS A 54 -10.33 -8.77 7.91
C CYS A 54 -10.92 -8.55 9.31
N ILE A 55 -10.06 -8.53 10.32
CA ILE A 55 -10.43 -8.30 11.72
C ILE A 55 -10.63 -6.84 12.10
N GLN A 56 -10.58 -5.92 11.15
CA GLN A 56 -10.77 -4.46 11.37
C GLN A 56 -9.83 -3.86 12.45
N CYS A 57 -8.61 -4.36 12.57
CA CYS A 57 -7.62 -3.92 13.56
C CYS A 57 -7.06 -2.51 13.33
N ARG A 58 -7.40 -1.84 12.24
CA ARG A 58 -6.99 -0.48 11.83
C ARG A 58 -5.50 -0.30 11.54
N SER A 59 -4.63 -1.28 11.74
CA SER A 59 -3.17 -1.14 11.54
C SER A 59 -2.81 -0.63 10.14
N CYS A 60 -3.57 -1.03 9.11
CA CYS A 60 -3.37 -0.54 7.75
C CYS A 60 -3.63 0.98 7.58
N SER A 61 -4.51 1.56 8.40
CA SER A 61 -4.74 3.01 8.45
C SER A 61 -3.69 3.70 9.32
N GLU A 62 -3.43 3.16 10.51
CA GLU A 62 -2.52 3.76 11.47
C GLU A 62 -1.07 3.84 10.98
N LEU A 63 -0.63 2.90 10.14
CA LEU A 63 0.70 2.90 9.52
C LEU A 63 0.70 3.54 8.11
N CYS A 64 -0.44 4.03 7.63
CA CYS A 64 -0.53 4.67 6.32
C CYS A 64 0.18 6.02 6.32
N PRO A 65 1.16 6.27 5.42
CA PRO A 65 1.85 7.56 5.36
C PRO A 65 0.90 8.75 5.14
N ARG A 66 -0.17 8.55 4.35
CA ARG A 66 -1.16 9.61 4.13
C ARG A 66 -1.96 9.92 5.39
N HIS A 67 -2.36 8.90 6.13
CA HIS A 67 -3.04 9.08 7.41
C HIS A 67 -2.13 9.77 8.44
N LEU A 68 -0.86 9.36 8.52
CA LEU A 68 0.12 9.96 9.42
C LEU A 68 0.47 11.41 9.09
N LEU A 69 0.28 11.82 7.83
CA LEU A 69 0.37 13.22 7.41
C LEU A 69 -0.90 14.03 7.67
N GLY A 70 -1.92 13.42 8.27
CA GLY A 70 -3.15 14.08 8.65
C GLY A 70 -4.28 14.02 7.61
N HIS A 71 -4.05 13.37 6.46
CA HIS A 71 -5.14 13.18 5.49
C HIS A 71 -6.23 12.26 6.07
N PRO A 72 -7.52 12.53 5.79
CA PRO A 72 -8.63 11.73 6.28
C PRO A 72 -8.75 10.37 5.57
N PHE A 73 -7.64 9.68 5.39
CA PHE A 73 -7.57 8.43 4.65
C PHE A 73 -7.51 7.23 5.60
N GLU A 74 -8.59 6.49 5.66
CA GLU A 74 -8.75 5.31 6.52
C GLU A 74 -8.90 4.02 5.70
N THR A 75 -7.78 3.41 5.37
CA THR A 75 -7.71 2.18 4.56
C THR A 75 -8.59 1.05 5.12
N HIS A 76 -8.73 0.92 6.45
CA HIS A 76 -9.56 -0.13 7.06
C HIS A 76 -11.05 0.01 6.70
N ARG A 77 -11.56 1.23 6.52
CA ARG A 77 -12.95 1.46 6.06
C ARG A 77 -13.14 1.01 4.63
N VAL A 78 -12.16 1.29 3.77
CA VAL A 78 -12.17 0.80 2.39
C VAL A 78 -12.17 -0.73 2.35
N MET A 79 -11.35 -1.37 3.19
CA MET A 79 -11.33 -2.83 3.31
C MET A 79 -12.68 -3.41 3.74
N ARG A 80 -13.36 -2.76 4.69
CA ARG A 80 -14.67 -3.17 5.18
C ARG A 80 -15.73 -3.07 4.08
N ALA A 81 -15.82 -1.92 3.43
CA ALA A 81 -16.79 -1.68 2.35
C ALA A 81 -16.58 -2.66 1.19
N PHE A 82 -15.34 -2.87 0.77
CA PHE A 82 -15.00 -3.80 -0.30
C PHE A 82 -15.33 -5.26 0.05
N GLY A 83 -15.07 -5.67 1.29
CA GLY A 83 -15.38 -7.02 1.78
C GLY A 83 -16.87 -7.30 1.89
N SER A 84 -17.64 -6.34 2.41
CA SER A 84 -19.08 -6.50 2.63
C SER A 84 -19.93 -6.41 1.34
N ASN A 85 -19.32 -6.13 0.19
CA ASN A 85 -20.03 -5.83 -1.05
C ASN A 85 -21.05 -4.67 -0.89
N ALA A 86 -20.93 -3.92 0.22
CA ALA A 86 -21.69 -2.70 0.39
C ALA A 86 -21.27 -1.72 -0.71
N GLU A 87 -22.22 -0.98 -1.23
CA GLU A 87 -21.87 0.20 -2.04
C GLU A 87 -20.82 0.96 -1.25
N LEU A 88 -19.63 1.06 -1.81
CA LEU A 88 -18.61 1.94 -1.26
C LEU A 88 -19.32 3.28 -1.09
N THR A 89 -19.57 3.67 0.15
CA THR A 89 -20.11 5.00 0.39
C THR A 89 -19.24 5.93 -0.44
N ALA A 90 -19.87 6.81 -1.20
CA ALA A 90 -19.15 7.70 -2.13
C ALA A 90 -17.92 8.35 -1.45
N GLU A 91 -18.04 8.58 -0.16
CA GLU A 91 -16.98 9.09 0.71
C GLU A 91 -15.79 8.12 0.86
N ALA A 92 -16.01 6.86 1.24
CA ALA A 92 -14.92 5.89 1.42
C ALA A 92 -14.21 5.61 0.09
N GLY A 93 -14.96 5.58 -1.02
CA GLY A 93 -14.39 5.48 -2.36
C GLY A 93 -13.53 6.69 -2.72
N ARG A 94 -14.02 7.90 -2.51
CA ARG A 94 -13.27 9.14 -2.78
C ARG A 94 -11.95 9.20 -2.00
N LEU A 95 -11.94 8.73 -0.76
CA LEU A 95 -10.72 8.66 0.06
C LEU A 95 -9.67 7.72 -0.52
N ALA A 96 -10.05 6.68 -1.28
CA ALA A 96 -9.11 5.81 -1.96
C ALA A 96 -8.25 6.56 -3.00
N LEU A 97 -8.73 7.69 -3.54
CA LEU A 97 -7.95 8.57 -4.42
C LEU A 97 -6.68 9.13 -3.77
N LEU A 98 -6.67 9.26 -2.43
CA LEU A 98 -5.51 9.70 -1.64
C LEU A 98 -4.42 8.65 -1.53
N CYS A 99 -4.68 7.40 -1.88
CA CYS A 99 -3.69 6.33 -1.79
C CYS A 99 -2.46 6.65 -2.66
N CYS A 100 -1.27 6.65 -2.04
CA CYS A 100 0.01 6.83 -2.74
C CYS A 100 0.66 5.52 -3.21
N ASP A 101 -0.04 4.41 -3.07
CA ASP A 101 0.37 3.08 -3.54
C ASP A 101 1.72 2.57 -2.96
N CYS A 102 2.09 3.02 -1.76
CA CYS A 102 3.38 2.71 -1.15
C CYS A 102 3.55 1.26 -0.65
N GLY A 103 2.46 0.49 -0.50
CA GLY A 103 2.49 -0.91 -0.07
C GLY A 103 2.63 -1.16 1.42
N VAL A 104 2.82 -0.15 2.27
CA VAL A 104 3.00 -0.34 3.73
C VAL A 104 1.82 -1.09 4.36
N CYS A 105 0.59 -0.75 3.98
CA CYS A 105 -0.62 -1.39 4.50
C CYS A 105 -0.71 -2.89 4.17
N GLU A 106 -0.15 -3.30 3.04
CA GLU A 106 -0.16 -4.70 2.56
C GLU A 106 1.01 -5.51 3.14
N HIS A 107 2.23 -4.94 3.03
CA HIS A 107 3.45 -5.71 3.31
C HIS A 107 3.88 -5.67 4.77
N VAL A 108 3.49 -4.64 5.50
CA VAL A 108 3.94 -4.43 6.88
C VAL A 108 2.79 -4.41 7.87
N ALA A 109 1.72 -3.68 7.56
CA ALA A 109 0.70 -3.36 8.54
C ALA A 109 -0.32 -4.48 8.75
N CYS A 110 -0.71 -5.20 7.68
CA CYS A 110 -1.78 -6.19 7.78
C CYS A 110 -1.31 -7.49 8.46
N PRO A 111 -1.78 -7.81 9.68
CA PRO A 111 -1.41 -9.06 10.36
C PRO A 111 -2.01 -10.30 9.67
N MET A 112 -3.11 -10.11 8.92
CA MET A 112 -3.83 -11.19 8.24
C MET A 112 -3.30 -11.45 6.82
N GLY A 113 -2.23 -10.76 6.38
CA GLY A 113 -1.66 -10.91 5.06
C GLY A 113 -2.64 -10.61 3.91
N LEU A 114 -3.56 -9.67 4.14
CA LEU A 114 -4.48 -9.18 3.11
C LEU A 114 -3.79 -8.14 2.22
N SER A 115 -4.46 -7.72 1.14
CA SER A 115 -3.93 -6.80 0.15
C SER A 115 -4.68 -5.46 0.11
N PRO A 116 -4.65 -4.63 1.18
CA PRO A 116 -5.36 -3.35 1.20
C PRO A 116 -4.88 -2.40 0.10
N ARG A 117 -3.59 -2.40 -0.23
CA ARG A 117 -3.02 -1.61 -1.32
C ARG A 117 -3.73 -1.88 -2.64
N ARG A 118 -3.85 -3.15 -3.04
CA ARG A 118 -4.44 -3.51 -4.32
C ARG A 118 -5.93 -3.22 -4.40
N ILE A 119 -6.62 -3.35 -3.28
CA ILE A 119 -8.04 -2.97 -3.16
C ILE A 119 -8.19 -1.47 -3.37
N ASN A 120 -7.40 -0.65 -2.66
CA ASN A 120 -7.40 0.81 -2.86
C ASN A 120 -7.04 1.19 -4.30
N GLN A 121 -6.07 0.50 -4.90
CA GLN A 121 -5.64 0.75 -6.28
C GLN A 121 -6.75 0.43 -7.29
N ALA A 122 -7.47 -0.69 -7.11
CA ALA A 122 -8.60 -1.05 -7.97
C ALA A 122 -9.69 0.02 -7.92
N ILE A 123 -10.12 0.41 -6.72
CA ILE A 123 -11.13 1.46 -6.52
C ILE A 123 -10.66 2.80 -7.11
N LYS A 124 -9.41 3.16 -6.86
CA LYS A 124 -8.82 4.40 -7.40
C LYS A 124 -8.82 4.41 -8.92
N ASN A 125 -8.54 3.28 -9.57
CA ASN A 125 -8.56 3.18 -11.02
C ASN A 125 -9.98 3.29 -11.58
N GLU A 126 -10.97 2.66 -10.95
CA GLU A 126 -12.38 2.78 -11.30
C GLU A 126 -12.88 4.23 -11.20
N LEU A 127 -12.59 4.89 -10.08
CA LEU A 127 -12.97 6.29 -9.86
C LEU A 127 -12.32 7.24 -10.88
N ARG A 128 -11.06 7.01 -11.22
CA ARG A 128 -10.35 7.79 -12.24
C ARG A 128 -10.92 7.56 -13.64
N ALA A 129 -11.26 6.32 -13.96
CA ALA A 129 -11.93 5.99 -15.22
C ALA A 129 -13.30 6.67 -15.33
N ALA A 130 -14.00 6.85 -14.20
CA ALA A 130 -15.24 7.62 -14.12
C ALA A 130 -15.01 9.15 -14.09
N GLY A 131 -13.79 9.64 -14.29
CA GLY A 131 -13.47 11.07 -14.29
C GLY A 131 -13.43 11.72 -12.91
N MET A 132 -13.55 10.96 -11.83
CA MET A 132 -13.56 11.49 -10.48
C MET A 132 -12.15 11.92 -10.05
N LYS A 133 -12.06 13.12 -9.48
CA LYS A 133 -10.85 13.66 -8.87
C LYS A 133 -11.08 13.89 -7.39
N TYR A 134 -10.02 13.83 -6.61
CA TYR A 134 -10.08 14.23 -5.22
C TYR A 134 -10.14 15.76 -5.16
N ASP A 135 -11.24 16.28 -4.63
CA ASP A 135 -11.54 17.70 -4.47
C ASP A 135 -11.49 18.16 -3.00
N GLY A 136 -11.04 17.26 -2.13
CA GLY A 136 -10.99 17.50 -0.71
C GLY A 136 -10.04 18.64 -0.36
N SER A 137 -10.39 19.36 0.70
CA SER A 137 -9.56 20.38 1.28
C SER A 137 -8.20 19.82 1.70
N ARG A 138 -7.22 20.69 1.81
CA ARG A 138 -5.90 20.36 2.39
C ARG A 138 -5.95 20.27 3.93
N ASP A 139 -7.14 20.08 4.49
CA ASP A 139 -7.32 19.99 5.92
C ASP A 139 -6.57 18.80 6.46
N VAL A 140 -5.51 19.10 7.15
CA VAL A 140 -4.62 18.12 7.77
C VAL A 140 -5.00 18.01 9.24
N ASN A 141 -5.31 16.81 9.70
CA ASN A 141 -5.58 16.59 11.11
C ASN A 141 -4.24 16.49 11.88
N GLU A 142 -3.91 17.52 12.64
CA GLU A 142 -2.66 17.58 13.41
C GLU A 142 -2.52 16.44 14.43
N ALA A 143 -3.62 15.95 14.99
CA ALA A 143 -3.59 14.83 15.92
C ALA A 143 -3.00 13.55 15.31
N TYR A 144 -3.12 13.38 14.00
CA TYR A 144 -2.50 12.27 13.30
C TYR A 144 -1.01 12.50 13.06
N THR A 145 -0.62 13.74 12.75
CA THR A 145 0.78 14.12 12.53
C THR A 145 1.61 14.00 13.80
N GLN A 146 1.07 14.35 14.96
CA GLN A 146 1.76 14.21 16.25
C GLN A 146 2.11 12.76 16.60
N ARG A 147 1.35 11.79 16.09
CA ARG A 147 1.60 10.36 16.32
C ARG A 147 2.55 9.74 15.29
N ARG A 148 3.02 10.51 14.33
CA ARG A 148 3.84 10.02 13.20
C ARG A 148 5.12 9.32 13.62
N GLU A 149 5.81 9.86 14.62
CA GLU A 149 7.10 9.31 15.08
C GLU A 149 6.94 7.94 15.71
N PHE A 150 5.90 7.75 16.51
CA PHE A 150 5.58 6.47 17.16
C PHE A 150 5.11 5.39 16.19
N ARG A 151 4.68 5.78 15.00
CA ARG A 151 4.12 4.89 13.97
C ARG A 151 5.05 4.65 12.78
N ARG A 152 6.30 5.09 12.86
CA ARG A 152 7.29 4.79 11.82
C ARG A 152 7.44 3.28 11.66
N VAL A 153 7.44 2.83 10.40
CA VAL A 153 7.81 1.45 10.08
C VAL A 153 9.33 1.41 9.99
N PRO A 154 10.00 0.70 10.89
CA PRO A 154 11.46 0.55 10.81
C PRO A 154 11.85 -0.11 9.50
N VAL A 155 12.82 0.47 8.80
CA VAL A 155 13.34 -0.08 7.54
C VAL A 155 13.80 -1.54 7.67
N PRO A 156 14.47 -1.96 8.76
CA PRO A 156 14.82 -3.37 8.97
C PRO A 156 13.60 -4.29 9.00
N ARG A 157 12.50 -3.87 9.65
CA ARG A 157 11.25 -4.66 9.69
C ARG A 157 10.66 -4.85 8.30
N LEU A 158 10.70 -3.80 7.48
CA LEU A 158 10.26 -3.88 6.09
C LEU A 158 11.16 -4.82 5.30
N GLY A 159 12.49 -4.63 5.39
CA GLY A 159 13.50 -5.46 4.74
C GLY A 159 13.35 -6.94 5.08
N ASN A 160 13.19 -7.27 6.36
CA ASN A 160 12.96 -8.64 6.82
C ASN A 160 11.71 -9.26 6.17
N LYS A 161 10.64 -8.50 6.08
CA LYS A 161 9.36 -9.00 5.54
C LYS A 161 9.40 -9.23 4.03
N ILE A 162 10.16 -8.46 3.29
CA ILE A 162 10.35 -8.62 1.85
C ILE A 162 11.55 -9.49 1.48
N GLY A 163 12.26 -10.03 2.47
CA GLY A 163 13.38 -10.96 2.27
C GLY A 163 14.69 -10.32 1.79
N ILE A 164 14.84 -9.00 1.93
CA ILE A 164 16.05 -8.24 1.50
C ILE A 164 17.01 -7.96 2.68
N SER A 165 16.62 -8.31 3.90
CA SER A 165 17.29 -7.85 5.12
C SER A 165 18.64 -8.47 5.41
N ARG A 166 19.06 -9.51 4.68
CA ARG A 166 20.31 -10.21 5.00
C ARG A 166 21.57 -9.43 4.63
N ASP A 167 21.47 -8.42 3.76
CA ASP A 167 22.61 -7.71 3.21
C ASP A 167 22.59 -6.19 3.45
N LEU A 168 21.58 -5.70 4.17
CA LEU A 168 21.46 -4.29 4.49
C LEU A 168 22.07 -4.02 5.88
N GLU A 169 23.38 -3.88 5.95
CA GLU A 169 24.01 -3.08 6.99
C GLU A 169 23.60 -1.61 6.78
N LEU A 170 22.44 -1.27 7.31
CA LEU A 170 22.05 0.14 7.34
C LEU A 170 22.97 0.86 8.33
N PRO A 171 23.59 1.98 7.93
CA PRO A 171 24.31 2.80 8.86
C PRO A 171 23.37 3.13 10.03
N THR A 172 23.76 2.79 11.23
CA THR A 172 23.10 3.25 12.45
C THR A 172 23.27 4.77 12.45
N ASN A 173 22.26 5.47 11.96
CA ASN A 173 22.17 6.89 12.24
C ASN A 173 21.87 6.98 13.74
N ASP A 174 22.93 7.19 14.52
CA ASP A 174 22.85 7.75 15.84
C ASP A 174 22.23 9.14 15.71
N LEU A 175 20.90 9.18 15.57
CA LEU A 175 20.14 10.37 15.88
C LEU A 175 20.22 10.46 17.40
N GLY A 176 21.21 11.22 17.85
CA GLY A 176 21.47 11.47 19.25
C GLY A 176 20.20 11.77 20.04
N ALA A 177 20.21 11.24 21.23
CA ALA A 177 19.21 11.44 22.27
C ALA A 177 18.88 12.90 22.49
#